data_ba8f78ad7ca2899f3fd4dfe8f46a2b6b
#
_entry.id   ba8f78ad7ca2899f3fd4dfe8f46a2b6b
#
_cell.length_a   1.000
_cell.length_b   1.000
_cell.length_c   1.000
_cell.angle_alpha   90.00
_cell.angle_beta   90.00
_cell.angle_gamma   90.00
#
_symmetry.space_group_name_H-M   'P 1'
#
loop_
_entity.id
_entity.type
_entity.pdbx_description
1 polymer ?
#
loop_
_entity_poly.entity_id
_entity_poly.type
_entity_poly.pdbx_seq_one_letter_code
_entity_poly.pdbx_strand_id
1 'polypeptide(L)'
;LLLKLDGIHFRRLISIFIAFWCAVPFFTLQENSGLFWNQFIWFVVMYVIGAYLRLNKRVFPKRIYLLVLLICNVILVASVIGTNWLSTYILKLSEYTIYARWSNSPLIICVCISMMRLVECRQIGHIKWINYLATGTLGIYLFHENVFIRDILWNNLFNNTEYIGSYAIVIHIMAAIAFVFL
;
A
#
# COMPACT_ATOMS: atom_id res chain seq x y z
N LEU A 1 16.10 17.23 9.18
CA LEU A 1 15.29 18.35 8.68
C LEU A 1 13.85 18.26 9.19
N LEU A 2 13.16 17.13 9.03
CA LEU A 2 11.77 16.92 9.47
C LEU A 2 11.57 17.08 10.98
N LEU A 3 12.58 16.76 11.79
CA LEU A 3 12.54 16.89 13.27
C LEU A 3 12.52 18.35 13.76
N LYS A 4 12.84 19.32 12.88
CA LYS A 4 12.85 20.76 13.21
C LYS A 4 11.58 21.48 12.76
N LEU A 5 10.64 20.77 12.13
CA LEU A 5 9.38 21.35 11.69
C LEU A 5 8.38 21.42 12.85
N ASP A 6 7.80 22.60 13.06
CA ASP A 6 6.68 22.75 13.98
C ASP A 6 5.51 21.85 13.57
N GLY A 7 4.78 21.33 14.55
CA GLY A 7 3.69 20.39 14.30
C GLY A 7 2.61 20.90 13.33
N ILE A 8 2.44 22.21 13.21
CA ILE A 8 1.49 22.84 12.27
C ILE A 8 2.02 22.75 10.84
N HIS A 9 3.29 23.11 10.63
CA HIS A 9 3.93 23.03 9.32
C HIS A 9 4.03 21.59 8.82
N PHE A 10 4.29 20.65 9.74
CA PHE A 10 4.34 19.24 9.38
C PHE A 10 2.97 18.69 8.96
N ARG A 11 1.87 19.07 9.65
CA ARG A 11 0.50 18.70 9.22
C ARG A 11 0.15 19.29 7.85
N ARG A 12 0.49 20.56 7.61
CA ARG A 12 0.28 21.20 6.30
C ARG A 12 1.01 20.47 5.20
N LEU A 13 2.27 20.09 5.42
CA LEU A 13 3.07 19.32 4.47
C LEU A 13 2.39 17.98 4.12
N ILE A 14 1.95 17.22 5.13
CA ILE A 14 1.24 15.96 4.93
C ILE A 14 -0.07 16.18 4.17
N SER A 15 -0.84 17.20 4.53
CA SER A 15 -2.10 17.51 3.85
C SER A 15 -1.89 17.84 2.37
N ILE A 16 -0.84 18.60 2.05
CA ILE A 16 -0.46 18.90 0.66
C ILE A 16 -0.07 17.63 -0.08
N PHE A 17 0.75 16.76 0.52
CA PHE A 17 1.13 15.50 -0.11
C PHE A 17 -0.06 14.58 -0.35
N ILE A 18 -0.95 14.44 0.63
CA ILE A 18 -2.16 13.62 0.47
C ILE A 18 -3.08 14.23 -0.59
N ALA A 19 -3.27 15.55 -0.59
CA ALA A 19 -4.10 16.21 -1.59
C ALA A 19 -3.54 15.99 -3.01
N PHE A 20 -2.26 16.24 -3.23
CA PHE A 20 -1.65 16.16 -4.56
C PHE A 20 -1.47 14.73 -5.07
N TRP A 21 -1.01 13.80 -4.23
CA TRP A 21 -0.67 12.44 -4.68
C TRP A 21 -1.73 11.39 -4.41
N CYS A 22 -2.76 11.72 -3.63
CA CYS A 22 -3.85 10.78 -3.34
C CYS A 22 -5.19 11.30 -3.83
N ALA A 23 -5.59 12.50 -3.39
CA ALA A 23 -6.92 13.00 -3.71
C ALA A 23 -7.04 13.39 -5.20
N VAL A 24 -6.09 14.15 -5.74
CA VAL A 24 -6.15 14.57 -7.15
C VAL A 24 -6.18 13.37 -8.11
N PRO A 25 -5.25 12.41 -8.08
CA PRO A 25 -5.32 11.23 -8.95
C PRO A 25 -6.58 10.41 -8.76
N PHE A 26 -7.05 10.27 -7.51
CA PHE A 26 -8.26 9.51 -7.20
C PHE A 26 -9.51 10.13 -7.84
N PHE A 27 -9.64 11.45 -7.82
CA PHE A 27 -10.81 12.13 -8.39
C PHE A 27 -10.73 12.39 -9.90
N THR A 28 -9.52 12.49 -10.46
CA THR A 28 -9.35 12.77 -11.90
C THR A 28 -9.42 11.54 -12.80
N LEU A 29 -9.57 10.33 -12.22
CA LEU A 29 -9.60 9.08 -12.97
C LEU A 29 -8.39 8.86 -13.88
N GLN A 30 -7.32 9.56 -13.65
CA GLN A 30 -6.16 9.58 -14.52
C GLN A 30 -5.33 8.32 -14.26
N GLU A 31 -5.44 7.36 -15.17
CA GLU A 31 -4.53 6.21 -15.21
C GLU A 31 -3.08 6.71 -15.22
N ASN A 32 -2.26 6.06 -14.44
CA ASN A 32 -0.79 6.04 -14.41
C ASN A 32 0.00 6.87 -15.46
N SER A 33 -0.51 8.00 -15.88
CA SER A 33 0.24 8.90 -16.76
C SER A 33 1.33 9.57 -15.92
N GLY A 34 2.55 9.18 -16.18
CA GLY A 34 3.84 9.44 -15.59
C GLY A 34 4.12 10.68 -14.73
N LEU A 35 3.27 11.68 -14.72
CA LEU A 35 3.45 12.91 -13.92
C LEU A 35 2.96 12.76 -12.48
N PHE A 36 1.88 11.99 -12.23
CA PHE A 36 1.27 11.87 -10.90
C PHE A 36 1.58 10.56 -10.19
N TRP A 37 2.07 9.57 -10.90
CA TRP A 37 2.45 8.30 -10.32
C TRP A 37 3.96 8.07 -10.42
N ASN A 38 4.65 8.32 -9.33
CA ASN A 38 6.03 7.92 -9.14
C ASN A 38 6.13 7.15 -7.82
N GLN A 39 6.51 5.89 -7.90
CA GLN A 39 6.68 5.02 -6.72
C GLN A 39 7.64 5.65 -5.71
N PHE A 40 8.70 6.31 -6.16
CA PHE A 40 9.64 6.99 -5.27
C PHE A 40 8.96 8.09 -4.45
N ILE A 41 8.14 8.94 -5.11
CA ILE A 41 7.40 9.99 -4.40
C ILE A 41 6.41 9.39 -3.41
N TRP A 42 5.75 8.29 -3.78
CA TRP A 42 4.87 7.57 -2.88
C TRP A 42 5.60 7.09 -1.61
N PHE A 43 6.81 6.54 -1.72
CA PHE A 43 7.62 6.19 -0.57
C PHE A 43 7.96 7.41 0.29
N VAL A 44 8.29 8.54 -0.31
CA VAL A 44 8.54 9.79 0.42
C VAL A 44 7.29 10.21 1.22
N VAL A 45 6.11 10.16 0.60
CA VAL A 45 4.84 10.47 1.27
C VAL A 45 4.60 9.53 2.46
N MET A 46 4.75 8.23 2.26
CA MET A 46 4.58 7.23 3.32
C MET A 46 5.61 7.38 4.45
N TYR A 47 6.86 7.71 4.10
CA TYR A 47 7.91 8.01 5.07
C TYR A 47 7.58 9.24 5.91
N VAL A 48 7.10 10.31 5.28
CA VAL A 48 6.70 11.55 5.98
C VAL A 48 5.50 11.29 6.90
N ILE A 49 4.51 10.51 6.45
CA ILE A 49 3.38 10.09 7.29
C ILE A 49 3.88 9.26 8.48
N GLY A 50 4.74 8.28 8.25
CA GLY A 50 5.32 7.44 9.30
C GLY A 50 6.11 8.25 10.33
N ALA A 51 6.93 9.20 9.87
CA ALA A 51 7.67 10.13 10.75
C ALA A 51 6.72 10.99 11.62
N TYR A 52 5.64 11.51 11.01
CA TYR A 52 4.62 12.25 11.74
C TYR A 52 3.93 11.40 12.80
N LEU A 53 3.54 10.18 12.46
CA LEU A 53 2.91 9.26 13.40
C LEU A 53 3.83 8.95 14.59
N ARG A 54 5.12 8.75 14.33
CA ARG A 54 6.12 8.49 15.37
C ARG A 54 6.31 9.68 16.34
N LEU A 55 6.27 10.90 15.82
CA LEU A 55 6.42 12.12 16.63
C LEU A 55 5.15 12.46 17.42
N ASN A 56 3.98 12.14 16.87
CA ASN A 56 2.69 12.42 17.49
C ASN A 56 2.10 11.19 18.16
N LYS A 57 2.39 11.03 19.45
CA LYS A 57 1.91 9.90 20.27
C LYS A 57 0.40 9.97 20.62
N ARG A 58 -0.41 10.74 19.92
CA ARG A 58 -1.87 10.72 20.13
C ARG A 58 -2.42 9.40 19.61
N VAL A 59 -2.65 8.48 20.51
CA VAL A 59 -3.14 7.14 20.21
C VAL A 59 -4.61 7.08 20.60
N PHE A 60 -5.49 6.87 19.63
CA PHE A 60 -6.86 6.47 19.90
C PHE A 60 -6.89 5.05 20.50
N PRO A 61 -7.95 4.65 21.19
CA PRO A 61 -8.07 3.29 21.69
C PRO A 61 -8.00 2.28 20.53
N LYS A 62 -7.35 1.14 20.78
CA LYS A 62 -7.09 0.06 19.81
C LYS A 62 -8.35 -0.33 19.00
N ARG A 63 -9.53 -0.27 19.65
CA ARG A 63 -10.81 -0.61 19.00
C ARG A 63 -11.11 0.28 17.81
N ILE A 64 -10.78 1.57 17.88
CA ILE A 64 -11.01 2.52 16.76
C ILE A 64 -10.14 2.14 15.56
N TYR A 65 -8.86 1.82 15.76
CA TYR A 65 -7.99 1.41 14.66
C TYR A 65 -8.44 0.11 14.01
N LEU A 66 -8.90 -0.87 14.81
CA LEU A 66 -9.46 -2.11 14.29
C LEU A 66 -10.73 -1.84 13.48
N LEU A 67 -11.60 -0.97 13.97
CA LEU A 67 -12.84 -0.61 13.29
C LEU A 67 -12.56 0.11 11.97
N VAL A 68 -11.67 1.09 11.97
CA VAL A 68 -11.23 1.78 10.73
C VAL A 68 -10.61 0.79 9.74
N LEU A 69 -9.75 -0.09 10.21
CA LEU A 69 -9.13 -1.12 9.38
C LEU A 69 -10.20 -2.02 8.72
N LEU A 70 -11.16 -2.50 9.49
CA LEU A 70 -12.25 -3.36 8.98
C LEU A 70 -13.13 -2.60 7.99
N ILE A 71 -13.58 -1.40 8.33
CA ILE A 71 -14.44 -0.59 7.46
C ILE A 71 -13.73 -0.30 6.14
N CYS A 72 -12.46 0.17 6.18
CA CYS A 72 -11.73 0.47 4.96
C CYS A 72 -11.52 -0.77 4.09
N ASN A 73 -11.24 -1.95 4.66
CA ASN A 73 -11.12 -3.18 3.89
C ASN A 73 -12.47 -3.61 3.28
N VAL A 74 -13.57 -3.51 4.04
CA VAL A 74 -14.92 -3.82 3.51
C VAL A 74 -15.26 -2.87 2.34
N ILE A 75 -15.00 -1.57 2.48
CA ILE A 75 -15.23 -0.59 1.40
C ILE A 75 -14.34 -0.92 0.19
N LEU A 76 -13.07 -1.28 0.39
CA LEU A 76 -12.18 -1.68 -0.70
C LEU A 76 -12.72 -2.89 -1.45
N VAL A 77 -13.07 -3.95 -0.75
CA VAL A 77 -13.63 -5.17 -1.36
C VAL A 77 -14.96 -4.86 -2.06
N ALA A 78 -15.86 -4.13 -1.41
CA ALA A 78 -17.14 -3.74 -1.98
C ALA A 78 -16.97 -2.86 -3.23
N SER A 79 -16.00 -1.95 -3.24
CA SER A 79 -15.71 -1.10 -4.41
C SER A 79 -15.17 -1.92 -5.58
N VAL A 80 -14.30 -2.91 -5.35
CA VAL A 80 -13.79 -3.80 -6.40
C VAL A 80 -14.93 -4.65 -7.00
N ILE A 81 -15.73 -5.27 -6.13
CA ILE A 81 -16.87 -6.09 -6.58
C ILE A 81 -17.90 -5.22 -7.31
N GLY A 82 -18.25 -4.07 -6.74
CA GLY A 82 -19.24 -3.15 -7.31
C GLY A 82 -18.80 -2.58 -8.65
N THR A 83 -17.55 -2.13 -8.79
CA THR A 83 -17.03 -1.61 -10.06
C THR A 83 -16.91 -2.71 -11.10
N ASN A 84 -16.52 -3.92 -10.73
CA ASN A 84 -16.48 -5.06 -11.66
C ASN A 84 -17.88 -5.43 -12.14
N TRP A 85 -18.85 -5.51 -11.23
CA TRP A 85 -20.24 -5.78 -11.57
C TRP A 85 -20.82 -4.70 -12.50
N LEU A 86 -20.62 -3.42 -12.18
CA LEU A 86 -21.09 -2.28 -12.98
C LEU A 86 -20.46 -2.30 -14.37
N SER A 87 -19.18 -2.55 -14.49
CA SER A 87 -18.46 -2.59 -15.75
C SER A 87 -18.95 -3.74 -16.63
N THR A 88 -19.13 -4.92 -16.07
CA THR A 88 -19.54 -6.12 -16.81
C THR A 88 -20.99 -6.05 -17.29
N TYR A 89 -21.92 -5.62 -16.42
CA TYR A 89 -23.35 -5.74 -16.69
C TYR A 89 -23.99 -4.47 -17.23
N ILE A 90 -23.48 -3.29 -16.88
CA ILE A 90 -24.11 -2.01 -17.27
C ILE A 90 -23.32 -1.32 -18.37
N LEU A 91 -22.01 -1.15 -18.19
CA LEU A 91 -21.18 -0.37 -19.11
C LEU A 91 -20.58 -1.19 -20.25
N LYS A 92 -20.57 -2.52 -20.14
CA LYS A 92 -19.94 -3.46 -21.10
C LYS A 92 -18.48 -3.08 -21.44
N LEU A 93 -17.77 -2.51 -20.48
CA LEU A 93 -16.38 -2.09 -20.58
C LEU A 93 -15.50 -3.16 -19.94
N SER A 94 -14.45 -3.58 -20.60
CA SER A 94 -13.66 -4.74 -20.18
C SER A 94 -12.76 -4.54 -18.97
N GLU A 95 -12.49 -3.31 -18.51
CA GLU A 95 -11.53 -3.09 -17.43
C GLU A 95 -11.79 -1.82 -16.60
N TYR A 96 -12.67 -1.88 -15.60
CA TYR A 96 -12.87 -0.74 -14.67
C TYR A 96 -12.66 -1.07 -13.18
N THR A 97 -11.91 -2.12 -12.86
CA THR A 97 -11.52 -2.42 -11.47
C THR A 97 -10.46 -1.47 -10.88
N ILE A 98 -10.21 -0.36 -11.56
CA ILE A 98 -9.02 0.47 -11.40
C ILE A 98 -9.01 1.26 -10.09
N TYR A 99 -10.16 1.74 -9.61
CA TYR A 99 -10.22 2.67 -8.48
C TYR A 99 -9.70 2.16 -7.13
N ALA A 100 -10.07 0.95 -6.76
CA ALA A 100 -9.68 0.41 -5.48
C ALA A 100 -8.27 -0.17 -5.50
N ARG A 101 -7.74 -0.41 -6.69
CA ARG A 101 -6.46 -1.07 -6.91
C ARG A 101 -5.26 -0.12 -6.79
N TRP A 102 -5.48 1.17 -6.81
CA TRP A 102 -4.38 2.12 -6.74
C TRP A 102 -3.79 2.19 -5.33
N SER A 103 -2.50 1.97 -5.23
CA SER A 103 -1.75 2.03 -3.97
C SER A 103 -1.79 3.42 -3.31
N ASN A 104 -2.07 4.48 -4.05
CA ASN A 104 -2.28 5.84 -3.57
C ASN A 104 -3.73 6.15 -3.18
N SER A 105 -4.63 5.17 -3.18
CA SER A 105 -6.00 5.36 -2.71
C SER A 105 -6.03 5.85 -1.26
N PRO A 106 -6.86 6.86 -0.93
CA PRO A 106 -7.04 7.32 0.44
C PRO A 106 -7.42 6.20 1.42
N LEU A 107 -8.16 5.20 0.94
CA LEU A 107 -8.54 4.02 1.75
C LEU A 107 -7.31 3.19 2.12
N ILE A 108 -6.37 2.99 1.19
CA ILE A 108 -5.14 2.25 1.46
C ILE A 108 -4.26 3.01 2.46
N ILE A 109 -4.18 4.33 2.37
CA ILE A 109 -3.49 5.13 3.39
C ILE A 109 -4.12 4.93 4.77
N CYS A 110 -5.44 4.97 4.87
CA CYS A 110 -6.13 4.73 6.14
C CYS A 110 -5.85 3.32 6.68
N VAL A 111 -5.81 2.31 5.83
CA VAL A 111 -5.42 0.94 6.19
C VAL A 111 -4.00 0.92 6.74
N CYS A 112 -3.03 1.50 6.01
CA CYS A 112 -1.64 1.54 6.42
C CYS A 112 -1.43 2.27 7.76
N ILE A 113 -2.07 3.44 7.94
CA ILE A 113 -2.01 4.20 9.19
C ILE A 113 -2.59 3.39 10.35
N SER A 114 -3.74 2.74 10.12
CA SER A 114 -4.41 1.93 11.14
C SER A 114 -3.56 0.72 11.54
N MET A 115 -2.93 0.04 10.57
CA MET A 115 -2.01 -1.06 10.84
C MET A 115 -0.79 -0.61 11.64
N MET A 116 -0.14 0.50 11.25
CA MET A 116 1.01 1.05 11.99
C MET A 116 0.63 1.35 13.44
N ARG A 117 -0.51 2.00 13.66
CA ARG A 117 -1.00 2.32 15.01
C ARG A 117 -1.35 1.08 15.83
N LEU A 118 -1.92 0.04 15.21
CA LEU A 118 -2.19 -1.22 15.90
C LEU A 118 -0.92 -1.93 16.35
N VAL A 119 0.14 -1.88 15.55
CA VAL A 119 1.46 -2.42 15.91
C VAL A 119 2.05 -1.64 17.08
N GLU A 120 2.01 -0.30 17.04
CA GLU A 120 2.45 0.56 18.14
C GLU A 120 1.71 0.27 19.46
N CYS A 121 0.38 0.03 19.39
CA CYS A 121 -0.42 -0.31 20.55
C CYS A 121 -0.04 -1.65 21.20
N ARG A 122 0.62 -2.53 20.47
CA ARG A 122 1.03 -3.85 21.01
C ARG A 122 2.33 -3.83 21.79
N GLN A 123 3.09 -2.74 21.76
CA GLN A 123 4.42 -2.63 22.38
C GLN A 123 5.27 -3.89 22.12
N ILE A 124 5.27 -4.36 20.88
CA ILE A 124 6.05 -5.52 20.49
C ILE A 124 7.51 -5.17 20.74
N GLY A 125 8.15 -5.92 21.62
CA GLY A 125 9.56 -5.75 21.94
C GLY A 125 10.46 -5.97 20.73
N HIS A 126 11.75 -5.70 20.89
CA HIS A 126 12.75 -5.88 19.85
C HIS A 126 12.90 -7.37 19.50
N ILE A 127 12.37 -7.77 18.35
CA ILE A 127 12.53 -9.12 17.81
C ILE A 127 13.67 -9.07 16.78
N LYS A 128 14.82 -9.64 17.13
CA LYS A 128 16.06 -9.55 16.35
C LYS A 128 15.90 -9.95 14.88
N TRP A 129 15.25 -11.07 14.61
CA TRP A 129 15.10 -11.55 13.23
C TRP A 129 14.12 -10.70 12.40
N ILE A 130 13.05 -10.15 12.99
CA ILE A 130 12.14 -9.22 12.30
C ILE A 130 12.88 -7.94 11.93
N ASN A 131 13.69 -7.40 12.84
CA ASN A 131 14.49 -6.20 12.56
C ASN A 131 15.56 -6.47 11.50
N TYR A 132 16.16 -7.66 11.51
CA TYR A 132 17.09 -8.08 10.45
C TYR A 132 16.41 -8.10 9.08
N LEU A 133 15.25 -8.76 8.95
CA LEU A 133 14.47 -8.75 7.71
C LEU A 133 14.03 -7.34 7.31
N ALA A 134 13.61 -6.51 8.26
CA ALA A 134 13.19 -5.14 7.99
C ALA A 134 14.32 -4.27 7.42
N THR A 135 15.57 -4.50 7.78
CA THR A 135 16.72 -3.77 7.19
C THR A 135 16.93 -4.12 5.71
N GLY A 136 16.64 -5.36 5.32
CA GLY A 136 16.73 -5.82 3.93
C GLY A 136 15.52 -5.47 3.05
N THR A 137 14.37 -5.15 3.65
CA THR A 137 13.10 -5.01 2.93
C THR A 137 13.16 -4.01 1.78
N LEU A 138 13.81 -2.86 1.97
CA LEU A 138 13.95 -1.87 0.90
C LEU A 138 14.81 -2.39 -0.25
N GLY A 139 15.92 -3.07 0.05
CA GLY A 139 16.78 -3.67 -0.95
C GLY A 139 16.04 -4.75 -1.75
N ILE A 140 15.34 -5.63 -1.06
CA ILE A 140 14.50 -6.67 -1.67
C ILE A 140 13.44 -6.04 -2.58
N TYR A 141 12.76 -4.99 -2.10
CA TYR A 141 11.77 -4.26 -2.88
C TYR A 141 12.38 -3.68 -4.16
N LEU A 142 13.50 -2.95 -4.05
CA LEU A 142 14.17 -2.36 -5.21
C LEU A 142 14.66 -3.42 -6.19
N PHE A 143 15.07 -4.58 -5.70
CA PHE A 143 15.53 -5.69 -6.52
C PHE A 143 14.38 -6.29 -7.35
N HIS A 144 13.30 -6.72 -6.72
CA HIS A 144 12.21 -7.41 -7.43
C HIS A 144 11.32 -6.47 -8.27
N GLU A 145 11.32 -5.16 -7.99
CA GLU A 145 10.64 -4.15 -8.79
C GLU A 145 11.54 -3.54 -9.89
N ASN A 146 12.80 -3.93 -9.95
CA ASN A 146 13.66 -3.49 -11.05
C ASN A 146 13.11 -3.99 -12.38
N VAL A 147 12.99 -3.09 -13.37
CA VAL A 147 12.35 -3.35 -14.67
C VAL A 147 12.98 -4.57 -15.37
N PHE A 148 14.31 -4.74 -15.27
CA PHE A 148 15.03 -5.86 -15.90
C PHE A 148 14.83 -7.19 -15.16
N ILE A 149 14.67 -7.14 -13.84
CA ILE A 149 14.57 -8.35 -12.99
C ILE A 149 13.11 -8.79 -12.87
N ARG A 150 12.18 -7.84 -12.83
CA ARG A 150 10.75 -8.10 -12.63
C ARG A 150 10.19 -9.08 -13.66
N ASP A 151 10.48 -8.88 -14.94
CA ASP A 151 10.00 -9.76 -16.00
C ASP A 151 10.58 -11.16 -15.90
N ILE A 152 11.89 -11.27 -15.62
CA ILE A 152 12.55 -12.56 -15.43
C ILE A 152 11.99 -13.28 -14.22
N LEU A 153 11.78 -12.55 -13.12
CA LEU A 153 11.34 -13.12 -11.85
C LEU A 153 9.89 -13.62 -11.94
N TRP A 154 8.97 -12.75 -12.39
CA TRP A 154 7.52 -13.02 -12.32
C TRP A 154 6.98 -13.80 -13.51
N ASN A 155 7.55 -13.62 -14.70
CA ASN A 155 7.06 -14.26 -15.90
C ASN A 155 7.85 -15.54 -16.25
N ASN A 156 9.17 -15.53 -16.07
CA ASN A 156 9.99 -16.68 -16.45
C ASN A 156 10.24 -17.64 -15.28
N LEU A 157 10.63 -17.12 -14.10
CA LEU A 157 10.97 -17.98 -12.97
C LEU A 157 9.73 -18.50 -12.24
N PHE A 158 8.80 -17.61 -11.91
CA PHE A 158 7.60 -18.00 -11.16
C PHE A 158 6.42 -18.36 -12.06
N ASN A 159 6.41 -17.91 -13.33
CA ASN A 159 5.35 -18.19 -14.30
C ASN A 159 3.94 -18.03 -13.72
N ASN A 160 3.69 -16.88 -13.10
CA ASN A 160 2.45 -16.61 -12.34
C ASN A 160 1.18 -16.84 -13.16
N THR A 161 1.25 -16.71 -14.49
CA THR A 161 0.12 -16.85 -15.39
C THR A 161 -0.46 -18.26 -15.41
N GLU A 162 0.35 -19.29 -15.19
CA GLU A 162 -0.13 -20.69 -15.16
C GLU A 162 -0.97 -21.02 -13.93
N TYR A 163 -0.76 -20.29 -12.85
CA TYR A 163 -1.46 -20.54 -11.57
C TYR A 163 -2.73 -19.71 -11.40
N ILE A 164 -3.00 -18.76 -12.32
CA ILE A 164 -4.22 -17.93 -12.28
C ILE A 164 -5.44 -18.82 -12.50
N GLY A 165 -6.38 -18.77 -11.53
CA GLY A 165 -7.59 -19.60 -11.57
C GLY A 165 -7.47 -20.97 -10.89
N SER A 166 -6.27 -21.35 -10.43
CA SER A 166 -6.04 -22.58 -9.66
C SER A 166 -6.01 -22.31 -8.16
N TYR A 167 -6.49 -23.26 -7.34
CA TYR A 167 -6.30 -23.20 -5.87
C TYR A 167 -4.82 -23.25 -5.46
N ALA A 168 -3.95 -23.75 -6.34
CA ALA A 168 -2.51 -23.79 -6.12
C ALA A 168 -1.86 -22.39 -6.09
N ILE A 169 -2.56 -21.34 -6.56
CA ILE A 169 -2.07 -19.97 -6.55
C ILE A 169 -1.65 -19.49 -5.16
N VAL A 170 -2.36 -19.90 -4.11
CA VAL A 170 -2.05 -19.50 -2.72
C VAL A 170 -0.69 -20.07 -2.30
N ILE A 171 -0.45 -21.37 -2.55
CA ILE A 171 0.81 -22.02 -2.23
C ILE A 171 1.95 -21.42 -3.06
N HIS A 172 1.68 -21.17 -4.35
CA HIS A 172 2.63 -20.55 -5.25
C HIS A 172 3.05 -19.14 -4.79
N ILE A 173 2.10 -18.28 -4.40
CA ILE A 173 2.38 -16.95 -3.85
C ILE A 173 3.21 -17.04 -2.58
N MET A 174 2.89 -17.95 -1.67
CA MET A 174 3.66 -18.16 -0.43
C MET A 174 5.09 -18.60 -0.72
N ALA A 175 5.28 -19.49 -1.69
CA ALA A 175 6.61 -19.95 -2.13
C ALA A 175 7.39 -18.79 -2.78
N ALA A 176 6.76 -17.99 -3.63
CA ALA A 176 7.39 -16.82 -4.27
C ALA A 176 7.83 -15.78 -3.23
N ILE A 177 6.97 -15.49 -2.24
CA ILE A 177 7.32 -14.59 -1.13
C ILE A 177 8.51 -15.14 -0.36
N ALA A 178 8.48 -16.41 0.03
CA ALA A 178 9.57 -17.04 0.76
C ALA A 178 10.90 -16.97 -0.03
N PHE A 179 10.85 -17.22 -1.34
CA PHE A 179 12.04 -17.14 -2.21
C PHE A 179 12.61 -15.73 -2.29
N VAL A 180 11.78 -14.71 -2.41
CA VAL A 180 12.21 -13.30 -2.52
C VAL A 180 12.81 -12.78 -1.20
N PHE A 181 12.42 -13.35 -0.06
CA PHE A 181 12.91 -12.96 1.28
C PHE A 181 14.06 -13.82 1.81
N LEU A 182 14.43 -14.92 1.15
CA LEU A 182 15.57 -15.75 1.49
C LEU A 182 16.84 -15.33 0.75
#